data_cbe4b8c6f13366be5bdee5e385dedbef
#
_entry.id   cbe4b8c6f13366be5bdee5e385dedbef
#
_cell.length_a   1.000
_cell.length_b   1.000
_cell.length_c   1.000
_cell.angle_alpha   90.00
_cell.angle_beta   90.00
_cell.angle_gamma   90.00
#
_symmetry.space_group_name_H-M   'P 1'
#
loop_
_entity.id
_entity.type
_entity.pdbx_description
1 polymer ?
#
loop_
_entity_poly.entity_id
_entity_poly.type
_entity_poly.pdbx_seq_one_letter_code
_entity_poly.pdbx_strand_id
1 'polypeptide(L)'
;MEKVVLIICLTASFFSAFPQNSPTERQLIESTIQNYFDGWATGDSTKVSKAMHASCHLKNYNNGKFIEFTKNQYIGLFKPHARPANLSTRIVSIDITNNMGSAKIEISTAKDLFTDYFNLMKTNEGWFIADKVSTRTPHKIFDVNAIRLEKETILEGLKRPWSIVFISEDEVLISEKEGDLVKVNLLNKEKTKIKGFPTDLEDSLGGFGDNTGKFEVLLDPDFKTNKFIYLSYAAKAATKGRTTKIIRAVLENQSLQQIKVLFVAEPHTHERVHYGGGMLFGNDGKLYFTIGERLFTEKDEPSIPIAQNIEDKRGKIYRINSDGTIPNDNPYFGDKATPGLYAIGIRAAQGLTLEINTSKIWFSEHGTHQGDEINVLKAGGNYGWPMKTTGKYRFAEFAPKPILGNTYTEPVWSWLQTVAPTGLHFYVGQEFAAWNHNLLVGGLSKGSLWRLTIENETIKSTEELFVNDRLRIRKVVQSPMGKLYILSDELNGKLIRVKNGAL
;
A
#
# COMPACT_ATOMS: atom_id res chain seq x y z
N MET A 1 57.98 -55.95 22.91
CA MET A 1 58.37 -54.57 22.52
C MET A 1 57.65 -54.25 21.21
N GLU A 2 56.42 -53.83 21.34
CA GLU A 2 55.58 -53.44 20.20
C GLU A 2 55.72 -51.94 19.95
N LYS A 3 56.06 -51.60 18.72
CA LYS A 3 56.17 -50.21 18.28
C LYS A 3 54.80 -49.72 17.84
N VAL A 4 54.23 -48.76 18.56
CA VAL A 4 53.03 -48.01 18.17
C VAL A 4 53.48 -46.99 17.20
N VAL A 5 52.93 -47.04 15.96
CA VAL A 5 53.07 -46.02 14.94
C VAL A 5 51.85 -45.06 15.02
N LEU A 6 52.12 -43.84 15.43
CA LEU A 6 51.11 -42.79 15.50
C LEU A 6 50.93 -42.13 14.11
N ILE A 7 49.81 -42.39 13.46
CA ILE A 7 49.45 -41.72 12.17
C ILE A 7 48.71 -40.42 12.51
N ILE A 8 49.33 -39.27 12.28
CA ILE A 8 48.71 -37.94 12.37
C ILE A 8 48.00 -37.68 11.04
N CYS A 9 46.69 -37.79 11.05
CA CYS A 9 45.85 -37.29 9.93
C CYS A 9 45.75 -35.75 9.99
N LEU A 10 46.48 -35.06 9.13
CA LEU A 10 46.24 -33.63 8.85
C LEU A 10 44.96 -33.51 8.00
N THR A 11 43.86 -33.09 8.61
CA THR A 11 42.68 -32.64 7.86
C THR A 11 42.94 -31.23 7.41
N ALA A 12 43.26 -31.04 6.13
CA ALA A 12 43.29 -29.74 5.47
C ALA A 12 41.85 -29.28 5.28
N SER A 13 41.40 -28.33 6.11
CA SER A 13 40.14 -27.63 5.92
C SER A 13 40.28 -26.69 4.71
N PHE A 14 39.77 -27.09 3.57
CA PHE A 14 39.57 -26.18 2.44
C PHE A 14 38.46 -25.20 2.83
N PHE A 15 38.81 -23.98 3.23
CA PHE A 15 37.93 -22.86 3.19
C PHE A 15 37.71 -22.52 1.71
N SER A 16 36.61 -22.95 1.14
CA SER A 16 36.11 -22.43 -0.12
C SER A 16 35.71 -20.97 0.11
N ALA A 17 36.59 -20.06 -0.24
CA ALA A 17 36.21 -18.64 -0.39
C ALA A 17 35.14 -18.58 -1.48
N PHE A 18 33.90 -18.34 -1.09
CA PHE A 18 32.84 -17.95 -2.05
C PHE A 18 33.32 -16.71 -2.79
N PRO A 19 33.27 -16.66 -4.12
CA PRO A 19 33.62 -15.46 -4.84
C PRO A 19 32.65 -14.36 -4.37
N GLN A 20 33.16 -13.32 -3.74
CA GLN A 20 32.42 -12.10 -3.49
C GLN A 20 32.02 -11.54 -4.86
N ASN A 21 30.74 -11.64 -5.22
CA ASN A 21 30.24 -11.06 -6.46
C ASN A 21 30.54 -9.57 -6.46
N SER A 22 31.31 -9.10 -7.45
CA SER A 22 31.60 -7.69 -7.63
C SER A 22 30.26 -6.94 -7.78
N PRO A 23 30.10 -5.76 -7.13
CA PRO A 23 28.86 -5.02 -7.20
C PRO A 23 28.49 -4.67 -8.65
N THR A 24 27.22 -4.77 -8.98
CA THR A 24 26.69 -4.38 -10.29
C THR A 24 26.81 -2.89 -10.51
N GLU A 25 26.80 -2.43 -11.75
CA GLU A 25 26.82 -1.00 -12.09
C GLU A 25 25.68 -0.24 -11.41
N ARG A 26 24.50 -0.87 -11.32
CA ARG A 26 23.35 -0.32 -10.62
C ARG A 26 23.62 -0.13 -9.12
N GLN A 27 24.19 -1.12 -8.45
CA GLN A 27 24.54 -1.03 -7.03
C GLN A 27 25.59 0.05 -6.76
N LEU A 28 26.55 0.24 -7.67
CA LEU A 28 27.53 1.31 -7.57
C LEU A 28 26.90 2.69 -7.68
N ILE A 29 25.95 2.88 -8.61
CA ILE A 29 25.17 4.11 -8.75
C ILE A 29 24.31 4.36 -7.48
N GLU A 30 23.61 3.33 -6.99
CA GLU A 30 22.81 3.43 -5.77
C GLU A 30 23.65 3.84 -4.56
N SER A 31 24.88 3.31 -4.45
CA SER A 31 25.85 3.74 -3.41
C SER A 31 26.24 5.20 -3.54
N THR A 32 26.47 5.67 -4.76
CA THR A 32 26.76 7.08 -5.04
C THR A 32 25.59 7.99 -4.61
N ILE A 33 24.38 7.62 -5.00
CA ILE A 33 23.14 8.35 -4.63
C ILE A 33 22.92 8.29 -3.11
N GLN A 34 23.26 7.17 -2.45
CA GLN A 34 23.12 7.05 -1.01
C GLN A 34 24.07 8.01 -0.27
N ASN A 35 25.30 8.19 -0.74
CA ASN A 35 26.21 9.22 -0.19
C ASN A 35 25.59 10.63 -0.31
N TYR A 36 24.95 10.93 -1.44
CA TYR A 36 24.23 12.19 -1.61
C TYR A 36 23.08 12.33 -0.60
N PHE A 37 22.25 11.32 -0.45
CA PHE A 37 21.13 11.31 0.50
C PHE A 37 21.59 11.49 1.94
N ASP A 38 22.63 10.76 2.34
CA ASP A 38 23.15 10.83 3.71
C ASP A 38 23.74 12.20 4.01
N GLY A 39 24.47 12.76 3.04
CA GLY A 39 25.03 14.10 3.17
C GLY A 39 23.93 15.17 3.22
N TRP A 40 22.91 15.05 2.38
CA TRP A 40 21.77 15.95 2.36
C TRP A 40 20.98 15.88 3.69
N ALA A 41 20.77 14.67 4.20
CA ALA A 41 19.99 14.42 5.41
C ALA A 41 20.64 14.93 6.69
N THR A 42 21.96 15.07 6.72
CA THR A 42 22.73 15.46 7.93
C THR A 42 23.50 16.77 7.77
N GLY A 43 23.37 17.40 6.61
CA GLY A 43 24.17 18.59 6.28
C GLY A 43 25.68 18.30 6.14
N ASP A 44 26.06 17.06 5.82
CA ASP A 44 27.44 16.62 5.63
C ASP A 44 27.91 16.92 4.20
N SER A 45 28.60 18.06 4.05
CA SER A 45 29.15 18.49 2.76
C SER A 45 30.17 17.51 2.18
N THR A 46 30.88 16.74 3.01
CA THR A 46 31.87 15.76 2.56
C THR A 46 31.20 14.60 1.82
N LYS A 47 30.11 14.07 2.36
CA LYS A 47 29.33 13.01 1.72
C LYS A 47 28.70 13.48 0.41
N VAL A 48 28.11 14.69 0.40
CA VAL A 48 27.57 15.29 -0.84
C VAL A 48 28.67 15.45 -1.87
N SER A 49 29.82 15.98 -1.47
CA SER A 49 30.99 16.18 -2.33
C SER A 49 31.50 14.86 -2.93
N LYS A 50 31.50 13.78 -2.14
CA LYS A 50 31.93 12.45 -2.60
C LYS A 50 31.03 11.89 -3.72
N ALA A 51 29.75 12.19 -3.68
CA ALA A 51 28.79 11.74 -4.69
C ALA A 51 28.86 12.54 -6.00
N MET A 52 29.37 13.78 -5.96
CA MET A 52 29.34 14.69 -7.11
C MET A 52 30.70 14.80 -7.78
N HIS A 53 30.72 14.77 -9.11
CA HIS A 53 31.93 15.05 -9.90
C HIS A 53 32.39 16.51 -9.70
N ALA A 54 33.66 16.80 -9.91
CA ALA A 54 34.22 18.15 -9.76
C ALA A 54 33.54 19.19 -10.67
N SER A 55 33.12 18.77 -11.87
CA SER A 55 32.43 19.63 -12.86
C SER A 55 30.91 19.69 -12.68
N CYS A 56 30.36 19.07 -11.63
CA CYS A 56 28.91 19.01 -11.44
C CYS A 56 28.32 20.41 -11.19
N HIS A 57 27.24 20.73 -11.92
CA HIS A 57 26.41 21.90 -11.65
C HIS A 57 25.04 21.48 -11.18
N LEU A 58 24.48 22.24 -10.25
CA LEU A 58 23.08 22.14 -9.87
C LEU A 58 22.31 23.27 -10.57
N LYS A 59 21.20 22.94 -11.19
CA LYS A 59 20.33 23.89 -11.88
C LYS A 59 18.90 23.77 -11.35
N ASN A 60 18.25 24.90 -11.12
CA ASN A 60 16.83 24.96 -10.85
C ASN A 60 16.20 26.23 -11.44
N TYR A 61 14.89 26.20 -11.60
CA TYR A 61 14.10 27.35 -11.97
C TYR A 61 13.05 27.60 -10.89
N ASN A 62 13.18 28.71 -10.17
CA ASN A 62 12.32 29.03 -9.03
C ASN A 62 11.92 30.50 -9.05
N ASN A 63 10.65 30.80 -8.82
CA ASN A 63 10.08 32.15 -8.80
C ASN A 63 10.46 33.01 -10.01
N GLY A 64 10.39 32.41 -11.22
CA GLY A 64 10.72 33.10 -12.46
C GLY A 64 12.21 33.31 -12.72
N LYS A 65 13.10 32.75 -11.89
CA LYS A 65 14.55 32.90 -12.03
C LYS A 65 15.24 31.56 -12.24
N PHE A 66 16.16 31.52 -13.19
CA PHE A 66 17.10 30.43 -13.36
C PHE A 66 18.23 30.58 -12.33
N ILE A 67 18.51 29.51 -11.60
CA ILE A 67 19.57 29.47 -10.57
C ILE A 67 20.52 28.34 -10.93
N GLU A 68 21.81 28.62 -10.91
CA GLU A 68 22.87 27.65 -11.12
C GLU A 68 23.91 27.76 -10.00
N PHE A 69 24.35 26.62 -9.51
CA PHE A 69 25.46 26.49 -8.55
C PHE A 69 26.51 25.54 -9.13
N THR A 70 27.76 25.92 -9.03
CA THR A 70 28.86 24.96 -9.14
C THR A 70 28.84 23.99 -7.96
N LYS A 71 29.51 22.83 -8.10
CA LYS A 71 29.66 21.89 -6.96
C LYS A 71 30.10 22.60 -5.68
N ASN A 72 31.15 23.42 -5.76
CA ASN A 72 31.71 24.10 -4.57
C ASN A 72 30.72 25.07 -3.92
N GLN A 73 29.97 25.84 -4.71
CA GLN A 73 28.92 26.70 -4.19
C GLN A 73 27.81 25.89 -3.52
N TYR A 74 27.41 24.77 -4.14
CA TYR A 74 26.35 23.95 -3.62
C TYR A 74 26.72 23.24 -2.31
N ILE A 75 27.90 22.60 -2.23
CA ILE A 75 28.35 21.94 -1.01
C ILE A 75 28.57 22.94 0.13
N GLY A 76 28.91 24.20 -0.17
CA GLY A 76 29.04 25.26 0.80
C GLY A 76 27.74 25.66 1.52
N LEU A 77 26.57 25.25 0.98
CA LEU A 77 25.27 25.47 1.62
C LEU A 77 25.00 24.49 2.78
N PHE A 78 25.72 23.38 2.83
CA PHE A 78 25.48 22.33 3.83
C PHE A 78 26.11 22.71 5.16
N LYS A 79 25.32 22.64 6.23
CA LYS A 79 25.73 22.81 7.61
C LYS A 79 25.36 21.59 8.41
N PRO A 80 26.25 20.96 9.16
CA PRO A 80 25.95 19.77 9.96
C PRO A 80 24.76 19.97 10.89
N HIS A 81 23.84 19.03 10.86
CA HIS A 81 22.66 18.97 11.73
C HIS A 81 22.21 17.54 11.95
N ALA A 82 21.41 17.30 12.99
CA ALA A 82 20.77 15.99 13.17
C ALA A 82 19.80 15.69 12.02
N ARG A 83 19.71 14.41 11.62
CA ARG A 83 18.74 13.99 10.60
C ARG A 83 17.33 14.34 11.04
N PRO A 84 16.54 15.09 10.25
CA PRO A 84 15.15 15.39 10.59
C PRO A 84 14.29 14.12 10.66
N ALA A 85 13.44 14.01 11.68
CA ALA A 85 12.59 12.85 11.90
C ALA A 85 11.62 12.56 10.72
N ASN A 86 11.20 13.63 10.02
CA ASN A 86 10.24 13.55 8.91
C ASN A 86 10.92 13.59 7.54
N LEU A 87 12.20 13.24 7.47
CA LEU A 87 12.93 13.19 6.21
C LEU A 87 12.93 11.78 5.66
N SER A 88 12.47 11.64 4.42
CA SER A 88 12.58 10.40 3.65
C SER A 88 13.21 10.65 2.28
N THR A 89 13.90 9.64 1.75
CA THR A 89 14.60 9.70 0.47
C THR A 89 14.30 8.44 -0.33
N ARG A 90 14.16 8.58 -1.66
CA ARG A 90 14.04 7.42 -2.54
C ARG A 90 14.68 7.66 -3.90
N ILE A 91 15.10 6.58 -4.53
CA ILE A 91 15.43 6.52 -5.94
C ILE A 91 14.17 6.08 -6.69
N VAL A 92 13.66 6.91 -7.59
CA VAL A 92 12.45 6.64 -8.38
C VAL A 92 12.79 5.77 -9.58
N SER A 93 13.88 6.12 -10.29
CA SER A 93 14.35 5.36 -11.45
C SER A 93 15.85 5.54 -11.64
N ILE A 94 16.48 4.53 -12.23
CA ILE A 94 17.85 4.58 -12.74
C ILE A 94 17.83 3.95 -14.13
N ASP A 95 18.40 4.66 -15.10
CA ASP A 95 18.69 4.16 -16.43
C ASP A 95 20.22 4.19 -16.67
N ILE A 96 20.76 3.14 -17.31
CA ILE A 96 22.21 2.96 -17.49
C ILE A 96 22.49 2.56 -18.91
N THR A 97 23.39 3.31 -19.55
CA THR A 97 23.93 3.00 -20.87
C THR A 97 25.45 3.11 -20.84
N ASN A 98 26.15 1.98 -20.83
CA ASN A 98 27.61 1.92 -20.77
C ASN A 98 28.18 2.64 -19.53
N ASN A 99 28.94 3.72 -19.75
CA ASN A 99 29.54 4.55 -18.72
C ASN A 99 28.72 5.81 -18.36
N MET A 100 27.47 5.88 -18.84
CA MET A 100 26.54 6.97 -18.55
C MET A 100 25.27 6.44 -17.94
N GLY A 101 24.59 7.28 -17.13
CA GLY A 101 23.30 6.96 -16.57
C GLY A 101 22.50 8.20 -16.24
N SER A 102 21.23 7.98 -15.97
CA SER A 102 20.36 8.99 -15.38
C SER A 102 19.63 8.42 -14.17
N ALA A 103 19.31 9.26 -13.20
CA ALA A 103 18.48 8.88 -12.07
C ALA A 103 17.50 9.98 -11.74
N LYS A 104 16.25 9.58 -11.44
CA LYS A 104 15.27 10.43 -10.78
C LYS A 104 15.24 10.05 -9.31
N ILE A 105 15.42 11.03 -8.43
CA ILE A 105 15.35 10.83 -6.98
C ILE A 105 14.37 11.80 -6.34
N GLU A 106 13.91 11.47 -5.15
CA GLU A 106 13.05 12.35 -4.36
C GLU A 106 13.54 12.41 -2.91
N ILE A 107 13.47 13.62 -2.34
CA ILE A 107 13.74 13.92 -0.92
C ILE A 107 12.50 14.63 -0.38
N SER A 108 11.82 14.01 0.56
CA SER A 108 10.64 14.58 1.22
C SER A 108 11.02 15.07 2.62
N THR A 109 10.63 16.29 2.91
CA THR A 109 10.74 16.92 4.23
C THR A 109 9.35 17.18 4.80
N ALA A 110 9.26 17.75 5.99
CA ALA A 110 7.96 18.15 6.56
C ALA A 110 7.21 19.20 5.71
N LYS A 111 7.94 20.00 4.92
CA LYS A 111 7.37 21.14 4.19
C LYS A 111 7.37 20.98 2.68
N ASP A 112 8.30 20.19 2.13
CA ASP A 112 8.61 20.20 0.71
C ASP A 112 8.96 18.81 0.20
N LEU A 113 8.62 18.58 -1.06
CA LEU A 113 9.13 17.50 -1.88
C LEU A 113 10.13 18.06 -2.88
N PHE A 114 11.38 17.62 -2.78
CA PHE A 114 12.42 17.89 -3.79
C PHE A 114 12.46 16.73 -4.76
N THR A 115 12.39 17.01 -6.04
CA THR A 115 12.59 16.04 -7.11
C THR A 115 13.84 16.44 -7.88
N ASP A 116 14.83 15.55 -7.87
CA ASP A 116 16.11 15.77 -8.56
C ASP A 116 16.27 14.79 -9.71
N TYR A 117 16.76 15.28 -10.83
CA TYR A 117 17.24 14.50 -11.96
C TYR A 117 18.76 14.58 -12.02
N PHE A 118 19.41 13.44 -11.94
CA PHE A 118 20.86 13.31 -12.04
C PHE A 118 21.25 12.77 -13.40
N ASN A 119 22.23 13.41 -14.04
CA ASN A 119 23.06 12.78 -15.05
C ASN A 119 24.28 12.17 -14.35
N LEU A 120 24.52 10.90 -14.59
CA LEU A 120 25.56 10.11 -13.95
C LEU A 120 26.64 9.72 -14.97
N MET A 121 27.88 9.67 -14.54
CA MET A 121 29.00 9.28 -15.37
C MET A 121 29.95 8.39 -14.57
N LYS A 122 30.42 7.31 -15.21
CA LYS A 122 31.45 6.42 -14.69
C LYS A 122 32.83 6.88 -15.16
N THR A 123 33.73 7.07 -14.22
CA THR A 123 35.16 7.35 -14.43
C THR A 123 36.00 6.19 -13.91
N ASN A 124 37.31 6.28 -13.98
CA ASN A 124 38.21 5.32 -13.34
C ASN A 124 38.09 5.28 -11.81
N GLU A 125 37.55 6.33 -11.20
CA GLU A 125 37.35 6.45 -9.76
C GLU A 125 35.97 5.97 -9.29
N GLY A 126 35.06 5.63 -10.23
CA GLY A 126 33.71 5.17 -9.93
C GLY A 126 32.62 6.03 -10.59
N TRP A 127 31.39 5.86 -10.10
CA TRP A 127 30.23 6.64 -10.56
C TRP A 127 30.10 7.95 -9.81
N PHE A 128 29.75 9.01 -10.54
CA PHE A 128 29.54 10.35 -10.00
C PHE A 128 28.30 11.01 -10.60
N ILE A 129 27.66 11.88 -9.84
CA ILE A 129 26.66 12.83 -10.33
C ILE A 129 27.40 13.90 -11.12
N ALA A 130 27.25 13.86 -12.45
CA ALA A 130 27.91 14.80 -13.37
C ALA A 130 27.13 16.11 -13.55
N ASP A 131 25.80 16.06 -13.42
CA ASP A 131 24.92 17.23 -13.45
C ASP A 131 23.64 16.95 -12.67
N LYS A 132 22.99 18.02 -12.15
CA LYS A 132 21.78 17.92 -11.34
C LYS A 132 20.77 19.00 -11.73
N VAL A 133 19.56 18.59 -12.06
CA VAL A 133 18.42 19.50 -12.22
C VAL A 133 17.43 19.22 -11.11
N SER A 134 16.97 20.26 -10.43
CA SER A 134 16.16 20.17 -9.23
C SER A 134 14.86 20.97 -9.33
N THR A 135 13.78 20.40 -8.82
CA THR A 135 12.56 21.17 -8.57
C THR A 135 12.10 20.95 -7.13
N ARG A 136 11.35 21.90 -6.61
CA ARG A 136 10.78 21.88 -5.26
C ARG A 136 9.28 22.09 -5.37
N THR A 137 8.52 21.16 -4.83
CA THR A 137 7.07 21.28 -4.70
C THR A 137 6.75 21.45 -3.22
N PRO A 138 6.23 22.59 -2.78
CA PRO A 138 5.79 22.77 -1.40
C PRO A 138 4.68 21.76 -1.10
N HIS A 139 4.81 21.05 0.02
CA HIS A 139 3.64 20.40 0.61
C HIS A 139 2.72 21.54 1.05
N LYS A 140 1.55 21.66 0.44
CA LYS A 140 0.58 22.66 0.90
C LYS A 140 0.21 22.30 2.34
N ILE A 141 0.73 23.06 3.28
CA ILE A 141 0.17 23.09 4.63
C ILE A 141 -1.16 23.81 4.45
N PHE A 142 -2.27 23.06 4.48
CA PHE A 142 -3.58 23.68 4.49
C PHE A 142 -3.70 24.47 5.79
N ASP A 143 -4.31 25.63 5.70
CA ASP A 143 -4.64 26.40 6.89
C ASP A 143 -5.71 25.60 7.67
N VAL A 144 -5.23 24.79 8.62
CA VAL A 144 -6.09 24.02 9.53
C VAL A 144 -6.94 24.92 10.43
N ASN A 145 -6.70 26.24 10.43
CA ASN A 145 -7.49 27.19 11.21
C ASN A 145 -8.89 27.42 10.60
N ALA A 146 -9.14 27.06 9.34
CA ALA A 146 -10.45 27.16 8.71
C ALA A 146 -11.41 26.03 9.09
N ILE A 147 -10.90 24.88 9.57
CA ILE A 147 -11.71 23.71 9.97
C ILE A 147 -11.15 23.20 11.29
N ARG A 148 -11.97 23.26 12.33
CA ARG A 148 -11.64 22.70 13.63
C ARG A 148 -12.11 21.24 13.67
N LEU A 149 -11.19 20.30 13.52
CA LEU A 149 -11.50 18.88 13.60
C LEU A 149 -11.72 18.46 15.06
N GLU A 150 -12.88 17.87 15.31
CA GLU A 150 -13.22 17.24 16.58
C GLU A 150 -13.49 15.76 16.38
N LYS A 151 -13.13 14.96 17.37
CA LYS A 151 -13.36 13.50 17.41
C LYS A 151 -14.35 13.18 18.52
N GLU A 152 -15.39 12.45 18.18
CA GLU A 152 -16.32 11.89 19.14
C GLU A 152 -16.28 10.37 19.06
N THR A 153 -15.91 9.70 20.14
CA THR A 153 -15.96 8.24 20.21
C THR A 153 -17.40 7.79 20.37
N ILE A 154 -17.93 7.17 19.30
CA ILE A 154 -19.31 6.66 19.28
C ILE A 154 -19.39 5.28 19.95
N LEU A 155 -18.41 4.41 19.67
CA LEU A 155 -18.37 3.04 20.15
C LEU A 155 -16.94 2.62 20.47
N GLU A 156 -16.79 1.82 21.53
CA GLU A 156 -15.53 1.21 21.95
C GLU A 156 -15.69 -0.30 22.14
N GLY A 157 -14.57 -1.00 22.40
CA GLY A 157 -14.58 -2.43 22.69
C GLY A 157 -14.84 -3.29 21.49
N LEU A 158 -14.46 -2.82 20.28
CA LEU A 158 -14.45 -3.62 19.07
C LEU A 158 -13.16 -4.44 19.02
N LYS A 159 -13.27 -5.71 18.65
CA LYS A 159 -12.12 -6.64 18.62
C LYS A 159 -11.39 -6.55 17.29
N ARG A 160 -10.50 -5.56 17.17
CA ARG A 160 -9.72 -5.29 15.96
C ARG A 160 -10.62 -5.23 14.72
N PRO A 161 -11.53 -4.23 14.64
CA PRO A 161 -12.50 -4.16 13.55
C PRO A 161 -11.80 -3.91 12.21
N TRP A 162 -12.30 -4.54 11.15
CA TRP A 162 -11.74 -4.41 9.81
C TRP A 162 -12.62 -3.57 8.87
N SER A 163 -13.93 -3.74 8.92
CA SER A 163 -14.87 -3.04 8.04
C SER A 163 -16.15 -2.64 8.74
N ILE A 164 -16.79 -1.63 8.20
CA ILE A 164 -18.09 -1.12 8.63
C ILE A 164 -18.92 -0.74 7.42
N VAL A 165 -20.20 -1.07 7.44
CA VAL A 165 -21.19 -0.60 6.47
C VAL A 165 -22.47 -0.16 7.18
N PHE A 166 -23.05 0.95 6.72
CA PHE A 166 -24.29 1.50 7.24
C PHE A 166 -25.51 0.77 6.64
N ILE A 167 -26.36 0.18 7.48
CA ILE A 167 -27.69 -0.32 7.08
C ILE A 167 -28.66 0.85 7.03
N SER A 168 -28.54 1.77 7.97
CA SER A 168 -29.28 3.03 8.08
C SER A 168 -28.38 4.09 8.73
N GLU A 169 -28.88 5.28 9.02
CA GLU A 169 -28.10 6.28 9.76
C GLU A 169 -27.71 5.79 11.16
N ASP A 170 -28.56 4.98 11.78
CA ASP A 170 -28.41 4.56 13.17
C ASP A 170 -28.01 3.08 13.34
N GLU A 171 -27.92 2.32 12.26
CA GLU A 171 -27.57 0.90 12.31
C GLU A 171 -26.42 0.59 11.37
N VAL A 172 -25.43 -0.14 11.89
CA VAL A 172 -24.25 -0.57 11.11
C VAL A 172 -23.98 -2.06 11.29
N LEU A 173 -23.34 -2.67 10.27
CA LEU A 173 -22.62 -3.93 10.42
C LEU A 173 -21.14 -3.64 10.53
N ILE A 174 -20.47 -4.29 11.47
CA ILE A 174 -19.02 -4.21 11.67
C ILE A 174 -18.47 -5.63 11.63
N SER A 175 -17.46 -5.85 10.80
CA SER A 175 -16.67 -7.08 10.83
C SER A 175 -15.48 -6.89 11.78
N GLU A 176 -15.39 -7.70 12.81
CA GLU A 176 -14.25 -7.73 13.73
C GLU A 176 -13.28 -8.83 13.29
N LYS A 177 -12.03 -8.47 13.01
CA LYS A 177 -11.01 -9.43 12.56
C LYS A 177 -10.80 -10.56 13.56
N GLU A 178 -10.75 -10.20 14.85
CA GLU A 178 -10.54 -11.12 15.99
C GLU A 178 -11.82 -11.37 16.80
N GLY A 179 -12.96 -10.92 16.32
CA GLY A 179 -14.26 -11.03 16.97
C GLY A 179 -15.32 -11.60 16.07
N ASP A 180 -16.48 -11.00 16.14
CA ASP A 180 -17.67 -11.44 15.42
C ASP A 180 -17.99 -10.50 14.22
N LEU A 181 -18.94 -10.90 13.41
CA LEU A 181 -19.72 -9.96 12.63
C LEU A 181 -20.83 -9.45 13.55
N VAL A 182 -20.85 -8.15 13.80
CA VAL A 182 -21.81 -7.54 14.72
C VAL A 182 -22.68 -6.51 14.04
N LYS A 183 -23.97 -6.51 14.37
CA LYS A 183 -24.88 -5.41 14.10
C LYS A 183 -24.87 -4.48 15.32
N VAL A 184 -24.74 -3.20 15.07
CA VAL A 184 -24.69 -2.19 16.14
C VAL A 184 -25.75 -1.13 15.89
N ASN A 185 -26.53 -0.82 16.91
CA ASN A 185 -27.36 0.36 16.94
C ASN A 185 -26.55 1.52 17.55
N LEU A 186 -26.35 2.59 16.79
CA LEU A 186 -25.46 3.70 17.18
C LEU A 186 -26.10 4.61 18.26
N LEU A 187 -27.42 4.59 18.43
CA LEU A 187 -28.11 5.43 19.42
C LEU A 187 -27.96 4.87 20.83
N ASN A 188 -28.26 3.58 21.00
CA ASN A 188 -28.18 2.91 22.31
C ASN A 188 -26.91 2.10 22.54
N LYS A 189 -26.03 2.02 21.50
CA LYS A 189 -24.75 1.28 21.50
C LYS A 189 -24.91 -0.24 21.69
N GLU A 190 -26.09 -0.77 21.46
CA GLU A 190 -26.34 -2.21 21.55
C GLU A 190 -25.65 -2.94 20.42
N LYS A 191 -24.86 -3.97 20.79
CA LYS A 191 -24.16 -4.86 19.85
C LYS A 191 -24.87 -6.20 19.81
N THR A 192 -25.24 -6.63 18.63
CA THR A 192 -25.84 -7.95 18.38
C THR A 192 -24.95 -8.77 17.48
N LYS A 193 -24.53 -9.94 17.94
CA LYS A 193 -23.74 -10.89 17.14
C LYS A 193 -24.60 -11.47 16.00
N ILE A 194 -24.07 -11.46 14.79
CA ILE A 194 -24.65 -12.15 13.64
C ILE A 194 -24.18 -13.61 13.67
N LYS A 195 -25.17 -14.52 13.70
CA LYS A 195 -24.93 -15.97 13.74
C LYS A 195 -24.68 -16.54 12.34
N GLY A 196 -24.26 -17.81 12.26
CA GLY A 196 -24.16 -18.55 11.00
C GLY A 196 -22.96 -18.20 10.14
N PHE A 197 -21.91 -17.56 10.68
CA PHE A 197 -20.67 -17.37 9.94
C PHE A 197 -20.04 -18.72 9.57
N PRO A 198 -19.41 -18.89 8.38
CA PRO A 198 -18.81 -20.15 7.95
C PRO A 198 -17.83 -20.75 8.96
N THR A 199 -17.86 -22.06 9.14
CA THR A 199 -17.03 -22.78 10.11
C THR A 199 -15.57 -22.93 9.68
N ASP A 200 -15.27 -22.67 8.40
CA ASP A 200 -13.91 -22.67 7.87
C ASP A 200 -13.19 -21.32 8.05
N LEU A 201 -13.75 -20.40 8.83
CA LEU A 201 -13.07 -19.17 9.20
C LEU A 201 -11.76 -19.48 9.93
N GLU A 202 -10.65 -18.86 9.48
CA GLU A 202 -9.39 -18.84 10.20
C GLU A 202 -9.36 -17.62 11.13
N ASP A 203 -9.78 -17.82 12.36
CA ASP A 203 -9.86 -16.83 13.42
C ASP A 203 -8.80 -17.01 14.51
N SER A 204 -7.97 -18.07 14.41
CA SER A 204 -6.85 -18.26 15.30
C SER A 204 -5.76 -17.24 15.04
N LEU A 205 -5.30 -16.56 16.08
CA LEU A 205 -4.25 -15.57 16.00
C LEU A 205 -2.88 -16.22 16.13
N GLY A 206 -2.02 -15.94 15.16
CA GLY A 206 -0.64 -16.45 15.12
C GLY A 206 0.39 -15.51 15.76
N GLY A 207 -0.02 -14.45 16.42
CA GLY A 207 0.87 -13.47 17.05
C GLY A 207 1.03 -12.18 16.23
N PHE A 208 2.11 -11.45 16.49
CA PHE A 208 2.38 -10.16 15.85
C PHE A 208 2.49 -10.30 14.32
N GLY A 209 1.77 -9.48 13.60
CA GLY A 209 1.76 -9.47 12.13
C GLY A 209 0.73 -10.41 11.49
N ASP A 210 0.02 -11.23 12.27
CA ASP A 210 -1.06 -12.05 11.74
C ASP A 210 -2.23 -11.19 11.23
N ASN A 211 -2.66 -11.47 10.00
CA ASN A 211 -3.74 -10.76 9.34
C ASN A 211 -4.92 -11.67 8.98
N THR A 212 -5.08 -12.83 9.64
CA THR A 212 -6.25 -13.71 9.49
C THR A 212 -7.52 -13.08 10.08
N GLY A 213 -8.66 -13.73 9.89
CA GLY A 213 -9.95 -13.32 10.42
C GLY A 213 -10.92 -12.82 9.34
N LYS A 214 -11.87 -11.99 9.76
CA LYS A 214 -12.87 -11.38 8.88
C LYS A 214 -12.34 -10.07 8.29
N PHE A 215 -12.69 -9.82 7.03
CA PHE A 215 -12.27 -8.63 6.30
C PHE A 215 -13.46 -7.74 5.95
N GLU A 216 -13.72 -7.51 4.67
CA GLU A 216 -14.77 -6.60 4.22
C GLU A 216 -16.16 -7.18 4.46
N VAL A 217 -17.09 -6.29 4.79
CA VAL A 217 -18.53 -6.52 4.73
C VAL A 217 -19.16 -5.45 3.84
N LEU A 218 -19.98 -5.90 2.87
CA LEU A 218 -20.74 -5.02 1.98
C LEU A 218 -22.22 -5.40 2.02
N LEU A 219 -23.07 -4.39 1.83
CA LEU A 219 -24.47 -4.61 1.46
C LEU A 219 -24.59 -4.71 -0.06
N ASP A 220 -25.52 -5.53 -0.53
CA ASP A 220 -25.96 -5.49 -1.92
C ASP A 220 -26.55 -4.12 -2.26
N PRO A 221 -26.38 -3.58 -3.47
CA PRO A 221 -27.05 -2.34 -3.88
C PRO A 221 -28.57 -2.36 -3.64
N ASP A 222 -29.21 -3.54 -3.78
CA ASP A 222 -30.63 -3.76 -3.52
C ASP A 222 -30.93 -4.40 -2.14
N PHE A 223 -30.03 -4.20 -1.16
CA PHE A 223 -30.12 -4.83 0.16
C PHE A 223 -31.49 -4.67 0.84
N LYS A 224 -32.15 -3.53 0.65
CA LYS A 224 -33.47 -3.28 1.23
C LYS A 224 -34.50 -4.33 0.79
N THR A 225 -34.33 -4.85 -0.42
CA THR A 225 -35.24 -5.84 -1.03
C THR A 225 -34.75 -7.26 -0.80
N ASN A 226 -33.48 -7.55 -1.15
CA ASN A 226 -32.95 -8.91 -1.24
C ASN A 226 -32.21 -9.38 0.02
N LYS A 227 -31.85 -8.47 0.94
CA LYS A 227 -31.11 -8.75 2.18
C LYS A 227 -29.74 -9.40 1.94
N PHE A 228 -29.19 -9.34 0.74
CA PHE A 228 -27.86 -9.88 0.47
C PHE A 228 -26.76 -9.05 1.09
N ILE A 229 -25.81 -9.72 1.70
CA ILE A 229 -24.52 -9.16 2.14
C ILE A 229 -23.39 -9.99 1.56
N TYR A 230 -22.25 -9.34 1.36
CA TYR A 230 -21.03 -9.97 0.87
C TYR A 230 -19.95 -9.85 1.93
N LEU A 231 -19.21 -10.93 2.10
CA LEU A 231 -18.18 -11.05 3.12
C LEU A 231 -16.91 -11.62 2.52
N SER A 232 -15.77 -11.04 2.88
CA SER A 232 -14.46 -11.61 2.66
C SER A 232 -13.82 -12.01 3.97
N TYR A 233 -13.07 -13.12 3.97
CA TYR A 233 -12.41 -13.61 5.18
C TYR A 233 -11.26 -14.58 4.85
N ALA A 234 -10.39 -14.81 5.84
CA ALA A 234 -9.40 -15.87 5.77
C ALA A 234 -10.06 -17.22 6.04
N ALA A 235 -10.07 -18.11 5.06
CA ALA A 235 -10.66 -19.45 5.15
C ALA A 235 -9.58 -20.51 5.32
N LYS A 236 -9.82 -21.48 6.22
CA LYS A 236 -9.00 -22.69 6.40
C LYS A 236 -9.23 -23.65 5.24
N ALA A 237 -8.19 -24.33 4.80
CA ALA A 237 -8.33 -25.54 3.99
C ALA A 237 -8.71 -26.74 4.87
N ALA A 238 -9.34 -27.75 4.27
CA ALA A 238 -9.66 -29.01 4.95
C ALA A 238 -8.40 -29.74 5.46
N THR A 239 -7.28 -29.60 4.76
CA THR A 239 -6.01 -30.27 5.11
C THR A 239 -5.03 -29.33 5.81
N LYS A 240 -4.42 -28.43 5.06
CA LYS A 240 -3.48 -27.42 5.57
C LYS A 240 -3.55 -26.15 4.74
N GLY A 241 -3.22 -25.04 5.40
CA GLY A 241 -3.15 -23.73 4.75
C GLY A 241 -4.46 -22.96 4.84
N ARG A 242 -4.43 -21.77 4.31
CA ARG A 242 -5.53 -20.80 4.35
C ARG A 242 -5.50 -19.90 3.12
N THR A 243 -6.63 -19.30 2.82
CA THR A 243 -6.75 -18.38 1.69
C THR A 243 -7.83 -17.33 1.92
N THR A 244 -7.96 -16.38 1.00
CA THR A 244 -9.09 -15.45 0.98
C THR A 244 -10.29 -16.10 0.31
N LYS A 245 -11.44 -16.03 0.96
CA LYS A 245 -12.72 -16.49 0.45
C LYS A 245 -13.73 -15.35 0.41
N ILE A 246 -14.53 -15.32 -0.66
CA ILE A 246 -15.63 -14.36 -0.83
C ILE A 246 -16.94 -15.15 -0.83
N ILE A 247 -17.88 -14.70 -0.02
CA ILE A 247 -19.23 -15.29 0.04
C ILE A 247 -20.31 -14.22 -0.11
N ARG A 248 -21.49 -14.64 -0.53
CA ARG A 248 -22.74 -13.91 -0.40
C ARG A 248 -23.67 -14.68 0.55
N ALA A 249 -24.40 -13.97 1.38
CA ALA A 249 -25.41 -14.56 2.25
C ALA A 249 -26.64 -13.67 2.34
N VAL A 250 -27.77 -14.22 2.75
CA VAL A 250 -28.95 -13.46 3.17
C VAL A 250 -28.80 -13.12 4.65
N LEU A 251 -28.89 -11.85 5.02
CA LEU A 251 -28.93 -11.42 6.42
C LEU A 251 -30.38 -11.33 6.90
N GLU A 252 -30.81 -12.31 7.67
CA GLU A 252 -32.15 -12.35 8.21
C GLU A 252 -32.14 -12.86 9.65
N ASN A 253 -32.99 -12.28 10.51
CA ASN A 253 -33.12 -12.67 11.92
C ASN A 253 -31.77 -12.75 12.66
N GLN A 254 -30.88 -11.79 12.41
CA GLN A 254 -29.52 -11.73 12.98
C GLN A 254 -28.67 -12.98 12.67
N SER A 255 -28.91 -13.58 11.53
CA SER A 255 -28.20 -14.78 11.08
C SER A 255 -27.89 -14.71 9.58
N LEU A 256 -26.76 -15.29 9.20
CA LEU A 256 -26.40 -15.53 7.81
C LEU A 256 -27.11 -16.82 7.33
N GLN A 257 -27.89 -16.68 6.28
CA GLN A 257 -28.63 -17.78 5.66
C GLN A 257 -28.25 -17.88 4.18
N GLN A 258 -28.56 -18.99 3.54
CA GLN A 258 -28.38 -19.22 2.09
C GLN A 258 -26.96 -18.82 1.62
N ILE A 259 -25.94 -19.22 2.38
CA ILE A 259 -24.56 -18.86 2.09
C ILE A 259 -24.14 -19.48 0.74
N LYS A 260 -23.68 -18.61 -0.17
CA LYS A 260 -23.12 -19.00 -1.47
C LYS A 260 -21.65 -18.57 -1.51
N VAL A 261 -20.76 -19.52 -1.81
CA VAL A 261 -19.36 -19.22 -2.12
C VAL A 261 -19.28 -18.64 -3.52
N LEU A 262 -18.71 -17.44 -3.65
CA LEU A 262 -18.52 -16.75 -4.91
C LEU A 262 -17.11 -16.94 -5.46
N PHE A 263 -16.10 -16.96 -4.56
CA PHE A 263 -14.70 -17.08 -4.93
C PHE A 263 -13.85 -17.70 -3.82
N VAL A 264 -12.85 -18.48 -4.22
CA VAL A 264 -11.80 -19.03 -3.35
C VAL A 264 -10.46 -18.77 -4.04
N ALA A 265 -9.56 -18.06 -3.37
CA ALA A 265 -8.25 -17.69 -3.90
C ALA A 265 -7.23 -18.82 -3.72
N GLU A 266 -7.44 -19.93 -4.43
CA GLU A 266 -6.49 -21.05 -4.47
C GLU A 266 -5.17 -20.66 -5.16
N PRO A 267 -4.06 -21.36 -4.79
CA PRO A 267 -3.95 -22.40 -3.77
C PRO A 267 -3.95 -21.85 -2.33
N HIS A 268 -4.32 -22.72 -1.37
CA HIS A 268 -4.17 -22.41 0.05
C HIS A 268 -2.69 -22.42 0.43
N THR A 269 -2.30 -21.52 1.32
CA THR A 269 -0.90 -21.32 1.74
C THR A 269 -0.76 -21.28 3.25
N HIS A 270 0.48 -21.40 3.75
CA HIS A 270 0.77 -21.35 5.19
C HIS A 270 0.89 -19.92 5.72
N GLU A 271 1.15 -18.95 4.86
CA GLU A 271 1.32 -17.56 5.22
C GLU A 271 0.04 -16.98 5.82
N ARG A 272 0.24 -16.09 6.81
CA ARG A 272 -0.84 -15.47 7.58
C ARG A 272 -1.01 -13.99 7.28
N VAL A 273 -0.45 -13.52 6.16
CA VAL A 273 -0.42 -12.12 5.75
C VAL A 273 -0.84 -11.93 4.29
N HIS A 274 -0.99 -10.70 3.85
CA HIS A 274 -1.28 -10.29 2.47
C HIS A 274 -2.50 -10.99 1.87
N TYR A 275 -3.62 -10.98 2.59
CA TYR A 275 -4.87 -11.57 2.12
C TYR A 275 -5.58 -10.73 1.05
N GLY A 276 -5.37 -9.40 1.05
CA GLY A 276 -6.23 -8.46 0.35
C GLY A 276 -7.57 -8.32 1.08
N GLY A 277 -8.66 -8.67 0.44
CA GLY A 277 -9.99 -8.80 1.04
C GLY A 277 -10.86 -7.55 0.93
N GLY A 278 -10.34 -6.43 0.41
CA GLY A 278 -11.18 -5.26 0.10
C GLY A 278 -12.19 -5.58 -1.00
N MET A 279 -13.42 -5.08 -0.87
CA MET A 279 -14.50 -5.29 -1.84
C MET A 279 -15.30 -4.02 -2.06
N LEU A 280 -15.89 -3.89 -3.26
CA LEU A 280 -16.80 -2.81 -3.56
C LEU A 280 -17.71 -3.17 -4.76
N PHE A 281 -18.89 -2.58 -4.84
CA PHE A 281 -19.68 -2.56 -6.06
C PHE A 281 -19.35 -1.34 -6.91
N GLY A 282 -18.99 -1.58 -8.18
CA GLY A 282 -18.83 -0.51 -9.17
C GLY A 282 -20.18 0.05 -9.64
N ASN A 283 -20.16 1.19 -10.32
CA ASN A 283 -21.37 1.76 -10.95
C ASN A 283 -21.99 0.85 -12.02
N ASP A 284 -21.22 -0.12 -12.52
CA ASP A 284 -21.68 -1.17 -13.44
C ASP A 284 -22.43 -2.31 -12.73
N GLY A 285 -22.64 -2.20 -11.41
CA GLY A 285 -23.30 -3.21 -10.59
C GLY A 285 -22.50 -4.50 -10.39
N LYS A 286 -21.20 -4.50 -10.74
CA LYS A 286 -20.33 -5.66 -10.56
C LYS A 286 -19.59 -5.58 -9.24
N LEU A 287 -19.27 -6.74 -8.68
CA LEU A 287 -18.47 -6.87 -7.47
C LEU A 287 -16.99 -6.93 -7.84
N TYR A 288 -16.23 -5.97 -7.35
CA TYR A 288 -14.77 -5.92 -7.42
C TYR A 288 -14.17 -6.30 -6.08
N PHE A 289 -13.09 -7.09 -6.10
CA PHE A 289 -12.39 -7.45 -4.87
C PHE A 289 -10.91 -7.72 -5.09
N THR A 290 -10.14 -7.54 -4.02
CA THR A 290 -8.69 -7.68 -4.03
C THR A 290 -8.25 -8.99 -3.38
N ILE A 291 -7.26 -9.65 -3.98
CA ILE A 291 -6.58 -10.82 -3.44
C ILE A 291 -5.08 -10.50 -3.37
N GLY A 292 -4.50 -10.56 -2.18
CA GLY A 292 -3.07 -10.36 -1.98
C GLY A 292 -2.23 -11.55 -2.44
N GLU A 293 -0.94 -11.31 -2.63
CA GLU A 293 0.03 -12.31 -3.15
C GLU A 293 0.50 -13.32 -2.11
N ARG A 294 0.13 -13.15 -0.82
CA ARG A 294 0.37 -14.08 0.28
C ARG A 294 1.83 -14.17 0.72
N LEU A 295 2.59 -13.07 0.64
CA LEU A 295 3.99 -12.96 1.05
C LEU A 295 4.91 -13.98 0.35
N PHE A 296 4.67 -14.27 -0.91
CA PHE A 296 5.68 -14.91 -1.72
C PHE A 296 6.84 -13.96 -1.88
N THR A 297 7.89 -14.29 -1.16
CA THR A 297 9.01 -13.40 -1.00
C THR A 297 9.92 -13.50 -2.19
N GLU A 298 10.68 -12.49 -2.31
CA GLU A 298 11.85 -12.30 -3.12
C GLU A 298 12.84 -13.49 -3.13
N LYS A 299 12.70 -14.50 -2.22
CA LYS A 299 13.57 -15.68 -2.16
C LYS A 299 13.05 -16.92 -2.86
N ASP A 300 11.73 -17.06 -2.93
CA ASP A 300 11.08 -18.30 -3.36
C ASP A 300 10.35 -18.10 -4.69
N GLU A 301 10.85 -17.20 -5.55
CA GLU A 301 10.14 -16.84 -6.76
C GLU A 301 10.15 -17.96 -7.81
N PRO A 302 8.96 -18.37 -8.27
CA PRO A 302 8.85 -19.16 -9.49
C PRO A 302 9.34 -18.35 -10.69
N SER A 303 9.60 -19.01 -11.80
CA SER A 303 10.03 -18.37 -13.06
C SER A 303 9.10 -17.24 -13.53
N ILE A 304 7.81 -17.33 -13.18
CA ILE A 304 6.82 -16.25 -13.32
C ILE A 304 6.30 -15.94 -11.90
N PRO A 305 6.55 -14.73 -11.39
CA PRO A 305 6.06 -14.33 -10.06
C PRO A 305 4.57 -14.46 -9.92
N ILE A 306 4.10 -14.87 -8.75
CA ILE A 306 2.69 -15.18 -8.49
C ILE A 306 1.76 -14.04 -8.90
N ALA A 307 2.11 -12.80 -8.55
CA ALA A 307 1.28 -11.65 -8.91
C ALA A 307 1.24 -11.36 -10.42
N GLN A 308 2.21 -11.87 -11.19
CA GLN A 308 2.27 -11.77 -12.65
C GLN A 308 1.71 -13.02 -13.37
N ASN A 309 1.55 -14.14 -12.65
CA ASN A 309 1.04 -15.37 -13.24
C ASN A 309 -0.49 -15.33 -13.35
N ILE A 310 -1.03 -15.29 -14.55
CA ILE A 310 -2.46 -15.23 -14.84
C ILE A 310 -3.23 -16.50 -14.44
N GLU A 311 -2.54 -17.63 -14.29
CA GLU A 311 -3.11 -18.91 -13.87
C GLU A 311 -3.22 -19.03 -12.33
N ASP A 312 -2.57 -18.14 -11.57
CA ASP A 312 -2.62 -18.08 -10.11
C ASP A 312 -3.63 -17.02 -9.65
N LYS A 313 -4.48 -17.37 -8.70
CA LYS A 313 -5.53 -16.47 -8.21
C LYS A 313 -5.03 -15.36 -7.28
N ARG A 314 -3.79 -15.42 -6.82
CA ARG A 314 -3.21 -14.51 -5.83
C ARG A 314 -2.55 -13.30 -6.50
N GLY A 315 -2.48 -12.17 -5.79
CA GLY A 315 -1.89 -10.94 -6.29
C GLY A 315 -2.68 -10.28 -7.42
N LYS A 316 -4.01 -10.23 -7.28
CA LYS A 316 -4.95 -9.85 -8.35
C LYS A 316 -6.08 -8.97 -7.83
N ILE A 317 -6.73 -8.27 -8.75
CA ILE A 317 -8.08 -7.74 -8.57
C ILE A 317 -9.02 -8.47 -9.52
N TYR A 318 -10.19 -8.84 -9.01
CA TYR A 318 -11.23 -9.56 -9.71
C TYR A 318 -12.47 -8.72 -9.89
N ARG A 319 -13.25 -9.01 -10.94
CA ARG A 319 -14.58 -8.44 -11.21
C ARG A 319 -15.53 -9.56 -11.59
N ILE A 320 -16.61 -9.71 -10.83
CA ILE A 320 -17.65 -10.75 -11.05
C ILE A 320 -19.05 -10.14 -10.94
N ASN A 321 -20.04 -10.85 -11.41
CA ASN A 321 -21.44 -10.53 -11.13
C ASN A 321 -21.77 -10.81 -9.64
N SER A 322 -22.83 -10.18 -9.13
CA SER A 322 -23.30 -10.35 -7.75
C SER A 322 -23.64 -11.79 -7.38
N ASP A 323 -23.88 -12.64 -8.36
CA ASP A 323 -24.14 -14.07 -8.19
C ASP A 323 -22.92 -14.97 -8.35
N GLY A 324 -21.73 -14.39 -8.64
CA GLY A 324 -20.46 -15.11 -8.82
C GLY A 324 -20.18 -15.53 -10.27
N THR A 325 -21.09 -15.31 -11.21
CA THR A 325 -20.83 -15.53 -12.63
C THR A 325 -19.87 -14.49 -13.19
N ILE A 326 -19.22 -14.79 -14.31
CA ILE A 326 -18.18 -13.93 -14.88
C ILE A 326 -18.81 -13.00 -15.93
N PRO A 327 -18.62 -11.67 -15.84
CA PRO A 327 -19.04 -10.73 -16.86
C PRO A 327 -18.34 -10.98 -18.21
N ASN A 328 -19.09 -10.92 -19.31
CA ASN A 328 -18.54 -11.16 -20.66
C ASN A 328 -17.61 -10.03 -21.15
N ASP A 329 -17.69 -8.87 -20.52
CA ASP A 329 -16.91 -7.67 -20.81
C ASP A 329 -15.68 -7.49 -19.92
N ASN A 330 -15.26 -8.54 -19.21
CA ASN A 330 -13.98 -8.55 -18.49
C ASN A 330 -12.81 -8.51 -19.48
N PRO A 331 -11.66 -7.91 -19.09
CA PRO A 331 -10.48 -7.89 -19.93
C PRO A 331 -9.96 -9.30 -20.21
N TYR A 332 -9.47 -9.52 -21.42
CA TYR A 332 -8.90 -10.80 -21.82
C TYR A 332 -7.39 -10.86 -21.49
N PHE A 333 -7.00 -11.81 -20.67
CA PHE A 333 -5.60 -12.06 -20.30
C PHE A 333 -5.01 -13.31 -20.95
N GLY A 334 -5.79 -14.06 -21.75
CA GLY A 334 -5.43 -15.33 -22.34
C GLY A 334 -6.33 -16.48 -21.86
N ASP A 335 -6.34 -17.58 -22.58
CA ASP A 335 -7.25 -18.72 -22.35
C ASP A 335 -7.03 -19.43 -21.01
N LYS A 336 -5.83 -19.31 -20.44
CA LYS A 336 -5.48 -19.92 -19.16
C LYS A 336 -5.69 -19.00 -17.96
N ALA A 337 -6.15 -17.77 -18.18
CA ALA A 337 -6.36 -16.81 -17.10
C ALA A 337 -7.44 -17.30 -16.13
N THR A 338 -7.24 -17.02 -14.85
CA THR A 338 -8.25 -17.33 -13.82
C THR A 338 -9.55 -16.58 -14.10
N PRO A 339 -10.73 -17.24 -13.96
CA PRO A 339 -12.02 -16.60 -14.23
C PRO A 339 -12.24 -15.35 -13.37
N GLY A 340 -12.78 -14.30 -13.99
CA GLY A 340 -13.06 -13.03 -13.31
C GLY A 340 -11.85 -12.10 -13.13
N LEU A 341 -10.68 -12.45 -13.63
CA LEU A 341 -9.48 -11.65 -13.57
C LEU A 341 -9.70 -10.28 -14.21
N TYR A 342 -9.35 -9.20 -13.48
CA TYR A 342 -9.53 -7.83 -13.94
C TYR A 342 -8.23 -7.02 -14.00
N ALA A 343 -7.31 -7.25 -13.02
CA ALA A 343 -5.99 -6.65 -12.99
C ALA A 343 -4.98 -7.56 -12.27
N ILE A 344 -3.70 -7.44 -12.63
CA ILE A 344 -2.59 -8.25 -12.11
C ILE A 344 -1.49 -7.39 -11.49
N GLY A 345 -0.49 -8.03 -10.89
CA GLY A 345 0.66 -7.34 -10.32
C GLY A 345 0.35 -6.65 -9.00
N ILE A 346 -0.53 -7.22 -8.19
CA ILE A 346 -0.97 -6.70 -6.90
C ILE A 346 -0.22 -7.40 -5.76
N ARG A 347 0.33 -6.62 -4.83
CA ARG A 347 0.98 -7.14 -3.63
C ARG A 347 -0.01 -7.38 -2.48
N ALA A 348 -0.55 -6.29 -1.93
CA ALA A 348 -1.43 -6.35 -0.75
C ALA A 348 -2.40 -5.15 -0.71
N ALA A 349 -3.26 -5.06 -1.71
CA ALA A 349 -4.30 -4.04 -1.74
C ALA A 349 -5.40 -4.37 -0.72
N GLN A 350 -5.77 -3.42 0.14
CA GLN A 350 -6.75 -3.62 1.20
C GLN A 350 -7.98 -2.71 1.08
N GLY A 351 -7.85 -1.53 0.51
CA GLY A 351 -8.95 -0.58 0.34
C GLY A 351 -9.33 -0.42 -1.12
N LEU A 352 -10.64 -0.36 -1.37
CA LEU A 352 -11.25 0.04 -2.64
C LEU A 352 -12.25 1.15 -2.39
N THR A 353 -12.35 2.12 -3.27
CA THR A 353 -13.39 3.16 -3.26
C THR A 353 -13.81 3.56 -4.67
N LEU A 354 -15.03 4.03 -4.79
CA LEU A 354 -15.59 4.55 -6.04
C LEU A 354 -15.57 6.07 -6.02
N GLU A 355 -14.98 6.67 -7.03
CA GLU A 355 -15.12 8.09 -7.32
C GLU A 355 -16.44 8.29 -8.09
N ILE A 356 -17.49 8.73 -7.39
CA ILE A 356 -18.86 8.75 -7.92
C ILE A 356 -18.97 9.54 -9.22
N ASN A 357 -18.30 10.70 -9.33
CA ASN A 357 -18.40 11.58 -10.48
C ASN A 357 -17.79 11.01 -11.76
N THR A 358 -16.75 10.18 -11.64
CA THR A 358 -16.02 9.61 -12.78
C THR A 358 -16.31 8.14 -12.99
N SER A 359 -16.99 7.49 -12.03
CA SER A 359 -17.19 6.03 -11.98
C SER A 359 -15.88 5.23 -11.89
N LYS A 360 -14.76 5.88 -11.57
CA LYS A 360 -13.46 5.21 -11.43
C LYS A 360 -13.32 4.58 -10.07
N ILE A 361 -12.73 3.40 -10.05
CA ILE A 361 -12.38 2.70 -8.82
C ILE A 361 -10.94 3.03 -8.48
N TRP A 362 -10.71 3.44 -7.25
CA TRP A 362 -9.41 3.70 -6.68
C TRP A 362 -9.08 2.65 -5.62
N PHE A 363 -7.81 2.30 -5.47
CA PHE A 363 -7.41 1.37 -4.44
C PHE A 363 -6.10 1.79 -3.76
N SER A 364 -5.95 1.37 -2.50
CA SER A 364 -4.74 1.51 -1.71
C SER A 364 -3.96 0.20 -1.71
N GLU A 365 -2.64 0.29 -1.76
CA GLU A 365 -1.76 -0.87 -1.75
C GLU A 365 -0.58 -0.69 -0.80
N HIS A 366 -0.27 -1.73 -0.03
CA HIS A 366 0.93 -1.74 0.81
C HIS A 366 2.16 -2.06 -0.02
N GLY A 367 3.17 -1.22 0.08
CA GLY A 367 4.53 -1.50 -0.39
C GLY A 367 5.28 -2.50 0.48
N THR A 368 6.59 -2.61 0.28
CA THR A 368 7.46 -3.49 1.09
C THR A 368 7.93 -2.80 2.36
N HIS A 369 9.04 -2.05 2.32
CA HIS A 369 9.48 -1.17 3.42
C HIS A 369 8.99 0.26 3.26
N GLN A 370 8.69 0.64 2.03
CA GLN A 370 8.22 1.93 1.55
C GLN A 370 7.43 1.66 0.27
N GLY A 371 6.93 2.71 -0.38
CA GLY A 371 6.23 2.56 -1.64
C GLY A 371 4.81 2.07 -1.46
N ASP A 372 4.18 2.47 -0.37
CA ASP A 372 2.73 2.39 -0.22
C ASP A 372 2.08 3.28 -1.28
N GLU A 373 0.99 2.84 -1.89
CA GLU A 373 0.48 3.45 -3.13
C GLU A 373 -1.02 3.71 -3.11
N ILE A 374 -1.42 4.70 -3.90
CA ILE A 374 -2.80 4.89 -4.37
C ILE A 374 -2.81 4.72 -5.87
N ASN A 375 -3.72 3.92 -6.34
CA ASN A 375 -3.87 3.53 -7.73
C ASN A 375 -5.29 3.78 -8.24
N VAL A 376 -5.45 4.06 -9.54
CA VAL A 376 -6.72 4.00 -10.26
C VAL A 376 -6.81 2.66 -10.97
N LEU A 377 -7.90 1.93 -10.72
CA LEU A 377 -8.10 0.60 -11.32
C LEU A 377 -8.40 0.72 -12.83
N LYS A 378 -7.62 0.02 -13.63
CA LYS A 378 -7.78 -0.06 -15.08
C LYS A 378 -8.06 -1.51 -15.49
N ALA A 379 -9.01 -1.71 -16.40
CA ALA A 379 -9.27 -3.01 -17.01
C ALA A 379 -8.01 -3.51 -17.71
N GLY A 380 -7.57 -4.74 -17.42
CA GLY A 380 -6.35 -5.32 -17.98
C GLY A 380 -5.05 -4.73 -17.39
N GLY A 381 -5.13 -3.88 -16.37
CA GLY A 381 -3.98 -3.23 -15.77
C GLY A 381 -3.01 -4.22 -15.12
N ASN A 382 -1.69 -3.94 -15.26
CA ASN A 382 -0.62 -4.61 -14.54
C ASN A 382 0.09 -3.61 -13.64
N TYR A 383 -0.05 -3.73 -12.31
CA TYR A 383 0.50 -2.79 -11.32
C TYR A 383 1.95 -3.12 -10.92
N GLY A 384 2.54 -4.11 -11.57
CA GLY A 384 3.98 -4.32 -11.61
C GLY A 384 4.56 -5.21 -10.52
N TRP A 385 3.90 -5.47 -9.40
CA TRP A 385 4.48 -6.30 -8.35
C TRP A 385 4.79 -7.74 -8.86
N PRO A 386 5.96 -8.31 -8.53
CA PRO A 386 7.12 -7.70 -7.86
C PRO A 386 8.12 -7.07 -8.84
N MET A 387 7.89 -7.08 -10.15
CA MET A 387 8.81 -6.61 -11.19
C MET A 387 9.07 -5.11 -11.10
N LYS A 388 8.11 -4.37 -10.54
CA LYS A 388 8.16 -2.92 -10.32
C LYS A 388 7.55 -2.58 -8.97
N THR A 389 8.22 -1.69 -8.23
CA THR A 389 7.74 -1.11 -6.97
C THR A 389 8.30 0.29 -6.82
N THR A 390 7.54 1.18 -6.20
CA THR A 390 8.01 2.51 -5.80
C THR A 390 8.81 2.46 -4.49
N GLY A 391 8.76 1.32 -3.78
CA GLY A 391 9.49 1.05 -2.55
C GLY A 391 10.82 0.32 -2.74
N LYS A 392 11.41 -0.09 -1.63
CA LYS A 392 12.60 -0.94 -1.60
C LYS A 392 12.19 -2.38 -1.30
N TYR A 393 12.79 -3.34 -2.00
CA TYR A 393 12.63 -4.75 -1.64
C TYR A 393 13.23 -5.03 -0.26
N ARG A 394 12.70 -6.06 0.42
CA ARG A 394 13.20 -6.45 1.75
C ARG A 394 14.59 -7.03 1.69
N PHE A 395 14.89 -7.76 0.62
CA PHE A 395 16.19 -8.36 0.38
C PHE A 395 16.90 -7.56 -0.70
N ALA A 396 18.09 -7.05 -0.39
CA ALA A 396 18.85 -6.19 -1.28
C ALA A 396 19.32 -6.92 -2.54
N GLU A 397 19.52 -8.23 -2.44
CA GLU A 397 19.90 -9.12 -3.53
C GLU A 397 18.76 -9.44 -4.51
N PHE A 398 17.52 -9.14 -4.14
CA PHE A 398 16.40 -9.36 -5.03
C PHE A 398 16.36 -8.29 -6.14
N ALA A 399 16.54 -8.74 -7.37
CA ALA A 399 16.45 -7.89 -8.56
C ALA A 399 15.63 -8.63 -9.61
N PRO A 400 14.29 -8.55 -9.59
CA PRO A 400 13.46 -9.25 -10.55
C PRO A 400 13.75 -8.72 -11.96
N LYS A 401 13.87 -9.64 -12.91
CA LYS A 401 14.07 -9.28 -14.30
C LYS A 401 12.75 -8.84 -14.91
N PRO A 402 12.67 -7.67 -15.56
CA PRO A 402 11.47 -7.23 -16.25
C PRO A 402 11.02 -8.28 -17.27
N ILE A 403 9.73 -8.56 -17.32
CA ILE A 403 9.14 -9.41 -18.36
C ILE A 403 9.07 -8.59 -19.64
N LEU A 404 9.77 -9.04 -20.69
CA LEU A 404 9.81 -8.34 -21.97
C LEU A 404 8.39 -8.18 -22.55
N GLY A 405 8.09 -6.97 -23.01
CA GLY A 405 6.79 -6.62 -23.60
C GLY A 405 5.71 -6.21 -22.60
N ASN A 406 5.94 -6.35 -21.28
CA ASN A 406 4.98 -5.88 -20.28
C ASN A 406 5.07 -4.36 -20.09
N THR A 407 3.93 -3.73 -20.10
CA THR A 407 3.74 -2.33 -19.64
C THR A 407 3.13 -2.36 -18.25
N TYR A 408 3.64 -1.51 -17.36
CA TYR A 408 3.13 -1.42 -15.99
C TYR A 408 2.34 -0.12 -15.78
N THR A 409 1.23 -0.24 -15.07
CA THR A 409 0.42 0.91 -14.65
C THR A 409 1.11 1.59 -13.47
N GLU A 410 1.39 2.89 -13.62
CA GLU A 410 1.98 3.69 -12.55
C GLU A 410 0.94 4.04 -11.50
N PRO A 411 1.32 4.09 -10.21
CA PRO A 411 0.45 4.64 -9.18
C PRO A 411 0.23 6.15 -9.40
N VAL A 412 -0.93 6.63 -9.01
CA VAL A 412 -1.22 8.08 -9.02
C VAL A 412 -0.57 8.80 -7.85
N TRP A 413 -0.24 8.05 -6.80
CA TRP A 413 0.51 8.51 -5.64
C TRP A 413 1.28 7.39 -4.97
N SER A 414 2.46 7.71 -4.43
CA SER A 414 3.19 6.82 -3.54
C SER A 414 3.83 7.60 -2.41
N TRP A 415 3.79 7.03 -1.20
CA TRP A 415 4.43 7.62 -0.04
C TRP A 415 5.90 7.22 0.06
N LEU A 416 6.75 8.20 0.40
CA LEU A 416 8.17 7.97 0.69
C LEU A 416 8.42 7.35 2.08
N GLN A 417 7.40 7.27 2.89
CA GLN A 417 7.40 6.70 4.23
C GLN A 417 6.36 5.59 4.31
N THR A 418 6.51 4.65 5.24
CA THR A 418 5.51 3.62 5.46
C THR A 418 4.28 4.22 6.13
N VAL A 419 3.15 4.18 5.46
CA VAL A 419 1.83 4.61 5.92
C VAL A 419 0.96 3.40 6.23
N ALA A 420 1.14 2.31 5.48
CA ALA A 420 0.26 1.14 5.42
C ALA A 420 -1.21 1.57 5.17
N PRO A 421 -1.51 2.13 3.97
CA PRO A 421 -2.83 2.68 3.65
C PRO A 421 -3.87 1.57 3.55
N THR A 422 -5.07 1.85 4.05
CA THR A 422 -6.16 0.87 4.12
C THR A 422 -7.44 1.42 3.50
N GLY A 423 -8.53 1.45 4.25
CA GLY A 423 -9.79 1.97 3.76
C GLY A 423 -9.67 3.42 3.30
N LEU A 424 -10.19 3.67 2.13
CA LEU A 424 -10.20 4.99 1.50
C LEU A 424 -11.62 5.37 1.10
N HIS A 425 -11.90 6.66 1.05
CA HIS A 425 -13.23 7.19 0.77
C HIS A 425 -13.17 8.59 0.15
N PHE A 426 -13.90 8.82 -0.92
CA PHE A 426 -14.11 10.16 -1.46
C PHE A 426 -15.17 10.87 -0.65
N TYR A 427 -14.77 11.97 -0.01
CA TYR A 427 -15.71 12.74 0.79
C TYR A 427 -16.69 13.51 -0.09
N VAL A 428 -17.98 13.45 0.27
CA VAL A 428 -19.06 14.27 -0.33
C VAL A 428 -20.01 14.71 0.79
N GLY A 429 -20.08 16.01 1.06
CA GLY A 429 -20.95 16.50 2.12
C GLY A 429 -20.82 17.99 2.40
N GLN A 430 -21.67 18.49 3.31
CA GLN A 430 -21.71 19.90 3.68
C GLN A 430 -20.84 20.24 4.89
N GLU A 431 -20.62 19.27 5.78
CA GLU A 431 -19.90 19.51 7.05
C GLU A 431 -18.43 19.92 6.80
N PHE A 432 -17.81 19.34 5.77
CA PHE A 432 -16.48 19.71 5.30
C PHE A 432 -16.56 20.09 3.82
N ALA A 433 -17.32 21.14 3.48
CA ALA A 433 -17.58 21.51 2.09
C ALA A 433 -16.32 21.71 1.24
N ALA A 434 -15.23 22.21 1.85
CA ALA A 434 -13.92 22.34 1.22
C ALA A 434 -13.23 21.00 0.92
N TRP A 435 -13.73 19.88 1.46
CA TRP A 435 -13.20 18.54 1.25
C TRP A 435 -13.95 17.74 0.18
N ASN A 436 -14.99 18.32 -0.40
CA ASN A 436 -15.75 17.65 -1.45
C ASN A 436 -14.80 17.15 -2.55
N HIS A 437 -14.96 15.86 -2.91
CA HIS A 437 -14.14 15.13 -3.88
C HIS A 437 -12.67 14.96 -3.49
N ASN A 438 -12.30 15.23 -2.23
CA ASN A 438 -11.00 14.82 -1.74
C ASN A 438 -11.04 13.33 -1.34
N LEU A 439 -9.93 12.66 -1.52
CA LEU A 439 -9.75 11.27 -1.09
C LEU A 439 -9.22 11.25 0.35
N LEU A 440 -9.95 10.60 1.23
CA LEU A 440 -9.53 10.32 2.61
C LEU A 440 -8.99 8.91 2.69
N VAL A 441 -7.83 8.72 3.32
CA VAL A 441 -7.13 7.42 3.40
C VAL A 441 -6.69 7.15 4.83
N GLY A 442 -7.09 6.01 5.37
CA GLY A 442 -6.64 5.55 6.69
C GLY A 442 -5.22 4.99 6.62
N GLY A 443 -4.36 5.35 7.59
CA GLY A 443 -3.02 4.83 7.74
C GLY A 443 -2.87 4.00 9.02
N LEU A 444 -2.27 2.81 8.93
CA LEU A 444 -2.04 1.94 10.08
C LEU A 444 -0.69 2.19 10.75
N SER A 445 0.37 2.40 9.98
CA SER A 445 1.74 2.43 10.54
C SER A 445 2.03 3.70 11.31
N LYS A 446 1.58 4.85 10.84
CA LYS A 446 1.72 6.13 11.55
C LYS A 446 0.54 6.45 12.45
N GLY A 447 -0.59 5.82 12.20
CA GLY A 447 -1.81 6.07 12.97
C GLY A 447 -2.41 7.43 12.67
N SER A 448 -2.64 7.74 11.39
CA SER A 448 -3.17 9.02 10.93
C SER A 448 -4.23 8.85 9.84
N LEU A 449 -4.97 9.92 9.59
CA LEU A 449 -5.85 10.08 8.44
C LEU A 449 -5.16 10.97 7.40
N TRP A 450 -5.11 10.53 6.16
CA TRP A 450 -4.58 11.33 5.06
C TRP A 450 -5.72 11.91 4.24
N ARG A 451 -5.62 13.19 3.88
CA ARG A 451 -6.49 13.85 2.92
C ARG A 451 -5.69 14.23 1.67
N LEU A 452 -6.16 13.77 0.52
CA LEU A 452 -5.53 13.98 -0.77
C LEU A 452 -6.48 14.81 -1.65
N THR A 453 -6.01 15.94 -2.17
CA THR A 453 -6.76 16.70 -3.18
C THR A 453 -6.41 16.19 -4.57
N ILE A 454 -7.41 16.03 -5.42
CA ILE A 454 -7.29 15.39 -6.72
C ILE A 454 -7.82 16.32 -7.80
N GLU A 455 -7.10 16.40 -8.90
CA GLU A 455 -7.57 17.02 -10.15
C GLU A 455 -7.10 16.15 -11.34
N ASN A 456 -8.03 15.70 -12.17
CA ASN A 456 -7.75 14.89 -13.36
C ASN A 456 -6.85 13.68 -13.05
N GLU A 457 -7.22 12.86 -12.04
CA GLU A 457 -6.46 11.70 -11.54
C GLU A 457 -5.05 12.03 -11.02
N THR A 458 -4.75 13.29 -10.79
CA THR A 458 -3.46 13.71 -10.26
C THR A 458 -3.63 14.22 -8.84
N ILE A 459 -2.82 13.70 -7.91
CA ILE A 459 -2.78 14.19 -6.55
C ILE A 459 -2.07 15.55 -6.54
N LYS A 460 -2.79 16.60 -6.13
CA LYS A 460 -2.26 17.98 -6.06
C LYS A 460 -1.63 18.31 -4.72
N SER A 461 -2.18 17.74 -3.67
CA SER A 461 -1.64 17.93 -2.32
C SER A 461 -2.07 16.81 -1.41
N THR A 462 -1.28 16.60 -0.37
CA THR A 462 -1.57 15.66 0.70
C THR A 462 -1.48 16.37 2.04
N GLU A 463 -2.37 16.00 2.95
CA GLU A 463 -2.41 16.49 4.32
C GLU A 463 -2.55 15.31 5.27
N GLU A 464 -1.73 15.27 6.30
CA GLU A 464 -1.80 14.26 7.35
C GLU A 464 -2.53 14.83 8.56
N LEU A 465 -3.68 14.23 8.89
CA LEU A 465 -4.57 14.61 9.99
C LEU A 465 -4.39 13.66 11.17
N PHE A 466 -4.61 14.15 12.40
CA PHE A 466 -4.51 13.38 13.63
C PHE A 466 -3.13 12.78 13.90
N VAL A 467 -2.07 13.47 13.47
CA VAL A 467 -0.66 13.01 13.54
C VAL A 467 -0.24 12.61 14.96
N ASN A 468 -0.71 13.34 15.98
CA ASN A 468 -0.33 13.13 17.37
C ASN A 468 -1.13 12.03 18.07
N ASP A 469 -2.22 11.57 17.48
CA ASP A 469 -3.13 10.60 18.11
C ASP A 469 -2.60 9.17 18.03
N ARG A 470 -1.72 8.88 17.08
CA ARG A 470 -1.19 7.54 16.77
C ARG A 470 -2.28 6.49 16.62
N LEU A 471 -3.45 6.91 16.13
CA LEU A 471 -4.62 6.07 15.96
C LEU A 471 -4.49 5.27 14.67
N ARG A 472 -4.37 3.96 14.76
CA ARG A 472 -4.33 3.06 13.59
C ARG A 472 -5.69 3.09 12.90
N ILE A 473 -5.81 3.79 11.77
CA ILE A 473 -7.09 3.96 11.08
C ILE A 473 -7.25 2.89 10.00
N ARG A 474 -8.24 2.01 10.19
CA ARG A 474 -8.53 0.88 9.30
C ARG A 474 -9.51 1.23 8.20
N LYS A 475 -10.54 1.99 8.49
CA LYS A 475 -11.60 2.33 7.53
C LYS A 475 -12.00 3.79 7.71
N VAL A 476 -12.27 4.44 6.60
CA VAL A 476 -12.91 5.75 6.52
C VAL A 476 -14.23 5.56 5.79
N VAL A 477 -15.31 6.09 6.32
CA VAL A 477 -16.65 5.87 5.77
C VAL A 477 -17.56 7.06 6.07
N GLN A 478 -18.55 7.28 5.23
CA GLN A 478 -19.65 8.22 5.51
C GLN A 478 -20.95 7.48 5.78
N SER A 479 -21.74 8.04 6.70
CA SER A 479 -23.13 7.60 6.91
C SER A 479 -24.01 8.02 5.73
N PRO A 480 -25.25 7.49 5.62
CA PRO A 480 -26.20 7.94 4.61
C PRO A 480 -26.49 9.46 4.64
N MET A 481 -26.38 10.11 5.80
CA MET A 481 -26.51 11.55 5.94
C MET A 481 -25.19 12.32 5.72
N GLY A 482 -24.14 11.66 5.24
CA GLY A 482 -22.86 12.29 4.91
C GLY A 482 -21.92 12.55 6.10
N LYS A 483 -22.26 12.08 7.31
CA LYS A 483 -21.37 12.21 8.47
C LYS A 483 -20.14 11.33 8.32
N LEU A 484 -18.96 11.88 8.67
CA LEU A 484 -17.69 11.19 8.50
C LEU A 484 -17.34 10.36 9.74
N TYR A 485 -16.94 9.11 9.50
CA TYR A 485 -16.50 8.18 10.56
C TYR A 485 -15.17 7.53 10.21
N ILE A 486 -14.38 7.22 11.22
CA ILE A 486 -13.17 6.41 11.13
C ILE A 486 -13.26 5.23 12.10
N LEU A 487 -12.71 4.10 11.67
CA LEU A 487 -12.67 2.85 12.44
C LEU A 487 -11.21 2.53 12.77
N SER A 488 -10.88 2.32 14.06
CA SER A 488 -9.51 2.03 14.46
C SER A 488 -9.19 0.53 14.44
N ASP A 489 -7.92 0.18 14.09
CA ASP A 489 -7.40 -1.20 14.04
C ASP A 489 -6.68 -1.53 15.35
N GLU A 490 -7.42 -1.67 16.43
CA GLU A 490 -6.90 -1.92 17.77
C GLU A 490 -7.67 -3.06 18.45
N LEU A 491 -7.05 -3.72 19.44
CA LEU A 491 -7.73 -4.75 20.25
C LEU A 491 -8.95 -4.21 20.98
N ASN A 492 -8.89 -2.94 21.40
CA ASN A 492 -10.02 -2.16 21.88
C ASN A 492 -10.38 -1.12 20.81
N GLY A 493 -10.83 -1.61 19.67
CA GLY A 493 -11.13 -0.78 18.51
C GLY A 493 -12.29 0.17 18.76
N LYS A 494 -12.27 1.29 18.03
CA LYS A 494 -13.23 2.39 18.19
C LYS A 494 -13.87 2.76 16.86
N LEU A 495 -15.15 3.11 16.92
CA LEU A 495 -15.84 3.89 15.90
C LEU A 495 -15.86 5.35 16.35
N ILE A 496 -15.25 6.22 15.57
CA ILE A 496 -15.07 7.63 15.92
C ILE A 496 -15.75 8.47 14.84
N ARG A 497 -16.60 9.37 15.25
CA ARG A 497 -17.19 10.43 14.42
C ARG A 497 -16.18 11.57 14.29
N VAL A 498 -15.88 12.00 13.08
CA VAL A 498 -15.10 13.21 12.79
C VAL A 498 -16.07 14.35 12.52
N LYS A 499 -15.96 15.42 13.27
CA LYS A 499 -16.85 16.61 13.22
C LYS A 499 -16.06 17.85 12.86
N ASN A 500 -16.76 18.83 12.27
CA ASN A 500 -16.27 20.20 12.19
C ASN A 500 -16.76 20.99 13.41
N GLY A 501 -15.92 21.17 14.40
CA GLY A 501 -16.25 21.92 15.63
C GLY A 501 -16.39 23.43 15.43
N ALA A 502 -16.28 23.92 14.18
CA ALA A 502 -16.57 25.32 13.84
C ALA A 502 -18.03 25.54 13.39
N LEU A 503 -18.84 24.46 13.30
CA LEU A 503 -20.25 24.52 12.88
C LEU A 503 -21.21 24.43 14.08
#